data_b1d5c64aa99c9727858c1c2c84431afc
#
_entry.id   b1d5c64aa99c9727858c1c2c84431afc
#
_cell.length_a   1.000
_cell.length_b   1.000
_cell.length_c   1.000
_cell.angle_alpha   90.00
_cell.angle_beta   90.00
_cell.angle_gamma   90.00
#
_symmetry.space_group_name_H-M   'P 1'
#
loop_
_entity.id
_entity.type
_entity.pdbx_description
1 polymer ?
#
loop_
_entity_poly.entity_id
_entity_poly.type
_entity_poly.pdbx_seq_one_letter_code
_entity_poly.pdbx_strand_id
1 'polypeptide(L)'
;MEKKIALILLALCSFRIGAETAEGNFPKENANATTPVWRHAPGGALLGVPAIQAGTVVAVLDGGHLKAYTLEGKPLWDYWAKSPRLLPYVTRSREGTSYICRTDGTLIAINRAGRELWQLKTGPITAPAVCGWDGRIFVTTDKKISCYTASGYLLWNRELERKIISGPFLAGTGGIVTALDGGELLELNPFGKATGRQIGETPTAIIPVNGGTLALLKNGNLKLYRENALSPARNTGSVRGTPLGGISRGNNVALLLSNGNVVSVSLSNGKQQWSESSHIKNKEINTSNDFTMSWDERGIYVFSRLGATGISNAGKRLWLLKLNGASSIPVLSDDGTLFSGGKDWILYAYKVENRSVQRNESLYGPAPAGNYGLANPPPSPWAEDYDRFYETRMNEELSYLGSLIKEGKVGENELIYAAYLREISGASINPKLSQSRPPVHTRHRSEAARLLGYFGSRETIPFLAELYLKDPDPAVRTAAAEAIGRTGTDPDGIAMRAFTQIITAANRDEQILIATASAIGALCRFSGPPLSESGIQLLGIIERDFMPARARAQAKREIASMR
;
A
#
# COMPACT_ATOMS: atom_id res chain seq x y z
N MET A 1 0.84 26.19 -62.56
CA MET A 1 0.14 25.69 -61.36
C MET A 1 1.02 24.77 -60.49
N GLU A 2 2.12 24.25 -61.01
CA GLU A 2 3.01 23.30 -60.27
C GLU A 2 4.04 23.95 -59.33
N LYS A 3 4.37 25.23 -59.49
CA LYS A 3 5.34 25.93 -58.60
C LYS A 3 4.76 26.45 -57.27
N LYS A 4 3.43 26.48 -57.14
CA LYS A 4 2.77 26.88 -55.87
C LYS A 4 2.49 25.71 -54.91
N ILE A 5 2.47 24.48 -55.44
CA ILE A 5 2.25 23.28 -54.63
C ILE A 5 3.55 22.81 -53.93
N ALA A 6 4.70 23.04 -54.56
CA ALA A 6 5.99 22.71 -53.99
C ALA A 6 6.36 23.59 -52.77
N LEU A 7 5.85 24.84 -52.69
CA LEU A 7 6.13 25.74 -51.58
C LEU A 7 5.25 25.45 -50.34
N ILE A 8 4.10 24.85 -50.54
CA ILE A 8 3.20 24.47 -49.43
C ILE A 8 3.65 23.13 -48.79
N LEU A 9 4.24 22.23 -49.55
CA LEU A 9 4.80 20.98 -49.03
C LEU A 9 6.12 21.17 -48.29
N LEU A 10 6.90 22.22 -48.60
CA LEU A 10 8.11 22.57 -47.87
C LEU A 10 7.82 23.31 -46.54
N ALA A 11 6.66 23.96 -46.42
CA ALA A 11 6.22 24.60 -45.20
C ALA A 11 5.60 23.60 -44.18
N LEU A 12 5.17 22.43 -44.63
CA LEU A 12 4.63 21.38 -43.77
C LEU A 12 5.69 20.37 -43.26
N CYS A 13 6.86 20.33 -43.87
CA CYS A 13 7.99 19.51 -43.41
C CYS A 13 8.94 20.22 -42.41
N SER A 14 8.71 21.48 -42.07
CA SER A 14 9.49 22.22 -41.08
C SER A 14 8.84 22.33 -39.72
N PHE A 15 7.68 21.71 -39.48
CA PHE A 15 7.29 21.33 -38.12
C PHE A 15 8.08 20.06 -37.71
N ARG A 16 9.38 20.23 -37.55
CA ARG A 16 10.06 19.47 -36.50
C ARG A 16 9.29 19.77 -35.24
N ILE A 17 8.56 18.78 -34.74
CA ILE A 17 8.29 18.65 -33.33
C ILE A 17 9.70 18.58 -32.72
N GLY A 18 10.26 19.73 -32.41
CA GLY A 18 11.23 19.85 -31.37
C GLY A 18 10.48 19.34 -30.15
N ALA A 19 10.76 18.11 -29.76
CA ALA A 19 10.82 17.80 -28.35
C ALA A 19 11.93 18.76 -27.84
N GLU A 20 11.61 20.02 -27.66
CA GLU A 20 12.19 20.82 -26.61
C GLU A 20 11.87 20.00 -25.36
N THR A 21 12.81 19.11 -25.00
CA THR A 21 13.07 18.89 -23.61
C THR A 21 13.06 20.29 -23.06
N ALA A 22 12.03 20.62 -22.28
CA ALA A 22 12.06 21.80 -21.46
C ALA A 22 13.28 21.62 -20.54
N GLU A 23 14.45 22.01 -21.07
CA GLU A 23 15.54 22.48 -20.25
C GLU A 23 14.97 23.76 -19.60
N GLY A 24 14.17 23.52 -18.55
CA GLY A 24 13.77 24.58 -17.67
C GLY A 24 15.07 25.29 -17.32
N ASN A 25 15.10 26.61 -17.40
CA ASN A 25 16.18 27.44 -16.90
C ASN A 25 16.43 27.03 -15.44
N PHE A 26 17.20 25.96 -15.25
CA PHE A 26 17.74 25.60 -13.95
C PHE A 26 18.68 26.75 -13.61
N PRO A 27 18.50 27.38 -12.43
CA PRO A 27 19.43 28.42 -12.02
C PRO A 27 20.83 27.82 -12.12
N LYS A 28 21.69 28.44 -12.93
CA LYS A 28 23.09 28.09 -13.03
C LYS A 28 23.61 27.93 -11.61
N GLU A 29 23.98 26.66 -11.28
CA GLU A 29 24.74 26.31 -10.09
C GLU A 29 24.31 27.02 -8.79
N ASN A 30 23.15 26.68 -8.22
CA ASN A 30 23.00 26.80 -6.78
C ASN A 30 23.85 25.71 -6.11
N ALA A 31 25.14 25.84 -6.31
CA ALA A 31 26.15 24.91 -5.81
C ALA A 31 26.17 24.84 -4.28
N ASN A 32 25.45 25.71 -3.58
CA ASN A 32 25.34 25.75 -2.13
C ASN A 32 23.99 26.36 -1.71
N ALA A 33 22.93 25.60 -1.69
CA ALA A 33 21.74 25.98 -0.92
C ALA A 33 22.08 25.89 0.58
N THR A 34 22.79 26.89 1.10
CA THR A 34 23.29 26.88 2.49
C THR A 34 22.28 27.47 3.47
N THR A 35 21.29 28.21 2.98
CA THR A 35 20.32 28.92 3.83
C THR A 35 18.98 28.20 3.80
N PRO A 36 18.46 27.73 4.96
CA PRO A 36 17.15 27.15 5.02
C PRO A 36 16.06 28.18 4.74
N VAL A 37 15.01 27.82 4.01
CA VAL A 37 13.84 28.67 3.77
C VAL A 37 13.00 28.83 5.04
N TRP A 38 13.01 27.83 5.89
CA TRP A 38 12.49 27.90 7.25
C TRP A 38 13.17 26.88 8.18
N ARG A 39 13.01 27.09 9.45
CA ARG A 39 13.49 26.19 10.52
C ARG A 39 12.49 26.13 11.67
N HIS A 40 12.39 24.98 12.32
CA HIS A 40 11.49 24.77 13.44
C HIS A 40 12.16 23.88 14.50
N ALA A 41 11.97 24.22 15.78
CA ALA A 41 12.44 23.41 16.88
C ALA A 41 11.35 22.44 17.35
N PRO A 42 11.38 21.14 16.95
CA PRO A 42 10.34 20.18 17.29
C PRO A 42 10.36 19.72 18.75
N GLY A 43 11.38 20.07 19.51
CA GLY A 43 11.50 19.68 20.92
C GLY A 43 12.23 18.35 21.15
N GLY A 44 12.99 17.88 20.17
CA GLY A 44 13.83 16.68 20.24
C GLY A 44 14.59 16.47 18.94
N ALA A 45 15.59 15.58 18.94
CA ALA A 45 16.33 15.22 17.72
C ALA A 45 15.46 14.38 16.79
N LEU A 46 15.53 14.67 15.49
CA LEU A 46 14.89 13.81 14.50
C LEU A 46 15.65 12.49 14.38
N LEU A 47 14.91 11.40 14.35
CA LEU A 47 15.44 10.06 14.12
C LEU A 47 15.14 9.61 12.68
N GLY A 48 16.12 8.95 12.07
CA GLY A 48 15.93 8.26 10.78
C GLY A 48 15.62 9.17 9.60
N VAL A 49 14.55 8.88 8.88
CA VAL A 49 14.10 9.57 7.68
C VAL A 49 12.71 10.14 7.92
N PRO A 50 12.50 11.46 7.79
CA PRO A 50 11.15 12.02 7.80
C PRO A 50 10.32 11.44 6.63
N ALA A 51 9.03 11.29 6.82
CA ALA A 51 8.12 10.84 5.76
C ALA A 51 7.33 12.02 5.21
N ILE A 52 7.29 12.15 3.88
CA ILE A 52 6.47 13.15 3.18
C ILE A 52 5.31 12.48 2.48
N GLN A 53 4.13 13.05 2.61
CA GLN A 53 2.96 12.63 1.85
C GLN A 53 1.86 13.69 1.90
N ALA A 54 1.22 13.94 0.75
CA ALA A 54 0.06 14.82 0.64
C ALA A 54 0.28 16.20 1.32
N GLY A 55 1.42 16.83 1.04
CA GLY A 55 1.74 18.16 1.58
C GLY A 55 2.09 18.19 3.07
N THR A 56 2.39 17.05 3.67
CA THR A 56 2.71 16.91 5.10
C THR A 56 4.05 16.23 5.31
N VAL A 57 4.89 16.78 6.17
CA VAL A 57 6.13 16.15 6.67
C VAL A 57 5.84 15.53 8.04
N VAL A 58 6.15 14.27 8.23
CA VAL A 58 6.05 13.58 9.53
C VAL A 58 7.44 13.13 9.97
N ALA A 59 7.83 13.51 11.16
CA ALA A 59 9.13 13.20 11.75
C ALA A 59 8.98 12.41 13.05
N VAL A 60 9.85 11.40 13.23
CA VAL A 60 10.04 10.71 14.50
C VAL A 60 11.08 11.46 15.32
N LEU A 61 10.80 11.68 16.58
CA LEU A 61 11.72 12.34 17.52
C LEU A 61 12.23 11.34 18.58
N ASP A 62 13.41 11.62 19.15
CA ASP A 62 14.04 10.86 20.23
C ASP A 62 13.15 11.02 21.46
N GLY A 63 12.41 11.31 21.98
CA GLY A 63 11.47 11.36 23.11
C GLY A 63 10.20 10.53 22.86
N GLY A 64 10.13 9.82 21.73
CA GLY A 64 8.98 8.99 21.38
C GLY A 64 7.79 9.78 20.82
N HIS A 65 8.04 10.96 20.28
CA HIS A 65 7.06 11.79 19.62
C HIS A 65 7.08 11.59 18.09
N LEU A 66 5.91 11.64 17.49
CA LEU A 66 5.73 11.94 16.06
C LEU A 66 5.17 13.33 15.93
N LYS A 67 5.77 14.13 15.08
CA LYS A 67 5.25 15.47 14.77
C LYS A 67 5.05 15.65 13.28
N ALA A 68 3.94 16.28 12.94
CA ALA A 68 3.62 16.60 11.56
C ALA A 68 3.63 18.10 11.33
N TYR A 69 4.09 18.48 10.14
CA TYR A 69 4.18 19.86 9.68
C TYR A 69 3.67 19.96 8.25
N THR A 70 3.15 21.12 7.86
CA THR A 70 2.99 21.42 6.43
C THR A 70 4.37 21.59 5.77
N LEU A 71 4.41 21.60 4.44
CA LEU A 71 5.68 21.84 3.72
C LEU A 71 6.23 23.24 4.01
N GLU A 72 5.40 24.20 4.42
CA GLU A 72 5.78 25.56 4.82
C GLU A 72 6.24 25.65 6.28
N GLY A 73 6.29 24.53 7.01
CA GLY A 73 6.77 24.45 8.39
C GLY A 73 5.73 24.72 9.49
N LYS A 74 4.44 24.81 9.13
CA LYS A 74 3.38 25.01 10.11
C LYS A 74 3.09 23.72 10.85
N PRO A 75 3.13 23.67 12.21
CA PRO A 75 2.83 22.48 12.96
C PRO A 75 1.36 22.08 12.78
N LEU A 76 1.13 20.79 12.60
CA LEU A 76 -0.21 20.22 12.42
C LEU A 76 -0.67 19.44 13.65
N TRP A 77 0.16 18.51 14.13
CA TRP A 77 -0.14 17.68 15.28
C TRP A 77 1.12 17.09 15.92
N ASP A 78 0.99 16.68 17.17
CA ASP A 78 2.00 15.98 17.97
C ASP A 78 1.35 14.73 18.57
N TYR A 79 1.96 13.58 18.35
CA TYR A 79 1.54 12.30 18.92
C TYR A 79 2.66 11.72 19.78
N TRP A 80 2.38 11.43 21.03
CA TRP A 80 3.31 10.74 21.93
C TRP A 80 3.00 9.23 21.99
N ALA A 81 3.99 8.40 21.61
CA ALA A 81 3.85 6.94 21.55
C ALA A 81 3.87 6.24 22.92
N LYS A 82 3.81 7.00 24.03
CA LYS A 82 3.88 6.49 25.41
C LYS A 82 5.14 5.66 25.69
N SER A 83 6.20 5.91 24.91
CA SER A 83 7.51 5.27 25.05
C SER A 83 8.55 6.13 24.33
N PRO A 84 9.70 6.40 24.92
CA PRO A 84 10.77 7.16 24.26
C PRO A 84 11.50 6.35 23.18
N ARG A 85 11.28 5.04 23.11
CA ARG A 85 12.02 4.13 22.24
C ARG A 85 11.22 3.78 21.00
N LEU A 86 11.31 4.61 19.98
CA LEU A 86 10.78 4.34 18.64
C LEU A 86 11.88 3.86 17.70
N LEU A 87 11.51 3.01 16.77
CA LEU A 87 12.36 2.78 15.60
C LEU A 87 12.36 4.02 14.72
N PRO A 88 13.49 4.34 14.06
CA PRO A 88 13.67 5.60 13.34
C PRO A 88 12.96 5.60 11.97
N TYR A 89 11.79 5.00 11.87
CA TYR A 89 11.07 4.79 10.62
C TYR A 89 9.62 5.19 10.76
N VAL A 90 9.12 5.91 9.77
CA VAL A 90 7.69 6.14 9.55
C VAL A 90 7.33 5.56 8.20
N THR A 91 6.46 4.57 8.18
CA THR A 91 5.85 4.11 6.94
C THR A 91 4.50 4.80 6.81
N ARG A 92 4.16 5.29 5.63
CA ARG A 92 2.86 5.90 5.38
C ARG A 92 2.10 5.12 4.31
N SER A 93 0.83 4.89 4.59
CA SER A 93 -0.06 4.38 3.57
C SER A 93 -0.40 5.49 2.57
N ARG A 94 -0.94 5.11 1.44
CA ARG A 94 -1.39 6.04 0.41
C ARG A 94 -2.44 7.03 0.92
N GLU A 95 -3.30 6.60 1.84
CA GLU A 95 -4.36 7.42 2.45
C GLU A 95 -3.84 8.35 3.56
N GLY A 96 -2.56 8.26 3.89
CA GLY A 96 -1.90 9.13 4.86
C GLY A 96 -1.90 8.60 6.29
N THR A 97 -2.24 7.33 6.51
CA THR A 97 -2.01 6.67 7.79
C THR A 97 -0.52 6.47 8.00
N SER A 98 0.00 6.88 9.15
CA SER A 98 1.39 6.70 9.55
C SER A 98 1.50 5.46 10.43
N TYR A 99 2.43 4.56 10.09
CA TYR A 99 2.76 3.37 10.87
C TYR A 99 4.14 3.56 11.48
N ILE A 100 4.21 3.40 12.79
CA ILE A 100 5.45 3.48 13.56
C ILE A 100 5.59 2.26 14.43
N CYS A 101 6.83 1.95 14.77
CA CYS A 101 7.16 0.80 15.57
C CYS A 101 7.93 1.24 16.83
N ARG A 102 7.52 0.72 17.98
CA ARG A 102 8.32 0.81 19.19
C ARG A 102 9.35 -0.31 19.23
N THR A 103 10.47 -0.09 19.90
CA THR A 103 11.52 -1.12 20.05
C THR A 103 11.06 -2.36 20.83
N ASP A 104 9.95 -2.25 21.57
CA ASP A 104 9.33 -3.38 22.27
C ASP A 104 8.45 -4.25 21.38
N GLY A 105 8.44 -3.98 20.07
CA GLY A 105 7.65 -4.71 19.09
C GLY A 105 6.19 -4.30 19.01
N THR A 106 5.83 -3.10 19.47
CA THR A 106 4.49 -2.53 19.26
C THR A 106 4.44 -1.78 17.94
N LEU A 107 3.55 -2.17 17.04
CA LEU A 107 3.19 -1.42 15.84
C LEU A 107 1.99 -0.52 16.16
N ILE A 108 2.05 0.74 15.73
CA ILE A 108 1.03 1.76 16.00
C ILE A 108 0.62 2.39 14.66
N ALA A 109 -0.69 2.53 14.43
CA ALA A 109 -1.26 3.24 13.31
C ALA A 109 -1.86 4.58 13.75
N ILE A 110 -1.51 5.65 13.05
CA ILE A 110 -1.91 7.03 13.34
C ILE A 110 -2.50 7.64 12.09
N ASN A 111 -3.69 8.23 12.18
CA ASN A 111 -4.34 8.85 11.04
C ASN A 111 -3.72 10.22 10.68
N ARG A 112 -4.21 10.84 9.59
CA ARG A 112 -3.75 12.17 9.13
C ARG A 112 -3.88 13.28 10.16
N ALA A 113 -4.81 13.16 11.11
CA ALA A 113 -5.04 14.15 12.16
C ALA A 113 -4.22 13.87 13.42
N GLY A 114 -3.27 12.95 13.39
CA GLY A 114 -2.42 12.61 14.54
C GLY A 114 -3.11 11.77 15.61
N ARG A 115 -4.26 11.15 15.31
CA ARG A 115 -4.98 10.28 16.26
C ARG A 115 -4.60 8.84 16.04
N GLU A 116 -4.31 8.14 17.13
CA GLU A 116 -4.11 6.69 17.14
C GLU A 116 -5.38 5.98 16.66
N LEU A 117 -5.23 5.12 15.68
CA LEU A 117 -6.29 4.24 15.17
C LEU A 117 -6.30 2.92 15.93
N TRP A 118 -5.12 2.33 16.10
CA TRP A 118 -4.91 1.08 16.79
C TRP A 118 -3.41 0.88 17.11
N GLN A 119 -3.15 -0.03 18.03
CA GLN A 119 -1.80 -0.55 18.31
C GLN A 119 -1.86 -2.06 18.54
N LEU A 120 -0.80 -2.77 18.18
CA LEU A 120 -0.70 -4.22 18.35
C LEU A 120 0.74 -4.69 18.61
N LYS A 121 0.90 -5.81 19.29
CA LYS A 121 2.18 -6.47 19.53
C LYS A 121 2.50 -7.41 18.38
N THR A 122 3.66 -7.22 17.72
CA THR A 122 4.11 -8.05 16.59
C THR A 122 5.32 -8.91 16.93
N GLY A 123 5.99 -8.62 18.03
CA GLY A 123 7.34 -9.09 18.35
C GLY A 123 8.41 -8.09 17.89
N PRO A 124 9.69 -8.31 18.19
CA PRO A 124 10.78 -7.38 17.87
C PRO A 124 10.88 -7.12 16.37
N ILE A 125 10.52 -5.90 15.97
CA ILE A 125 10.52 -5.48 14.56
C ILE A 125 11.95 -5.12 14.16
N THR A 126 12.42 -5.64 13.04
CA THR A 126 13.80 -5.47 12.56
C THR A 126 13.93 -4.54 11.36
N ALA A 127 12.82 -4.27 10.66
CA ALA A 127 12.78 -3.36 9.52
C ALA A 127 11.49 -2.53 9.55
N PRO A 128 11.41 -1.42 8.80
CA PRO A 128 10.17 -0.68 8.62
C PRO A 128 9.04 -1.58 8.14
N ALA A 129 7.82 -1.31 8.60
CA ALA A 129 6.65 -1.94 8.01
C ALA A 129 6.53 -1.55 6.53
N VAL A 130 6.04 -2.44 5.69
CA VAL A 130 5.80 -2.17 4.27
C VAL A 130 4.29 -2.11 4.03
N CYS A 131 3.82 -1.00 3.44
CA CYS A 131 2.44 -0.87 3.02
C CYS A 131 2.26 -1.41 1.61
N GLY A 132 1.36 -2.37 1.44
CA GLY A 132 0.88 -2.81 0.14
C GLY A 132 -0.02 -1.76 -0.51
N TRP A 133 -0.20 -1.86 -1.82
CA TRP A 133 -1.09 -0.95 -2.57
C TRP A 133 -2.56 -1.10 -2.20
N ASP A 134 -2.93 -2.27 -1.68
CA ASP A 134 -4.25 -2.64 -1.18
C ASP A 134 -4.47 -2.30 0.31
N GLY A 135 -3.53 -1.58 0.92
CA GLY A 135 -3.58 -1.18 2.33
C GLY A 135 -3.12 -2.24 3.32
N ARG A 136 -2.65 -3.41 2.87
CA ARG A 136 -2.02 -4.40 3.75
C ARG A 136 -0.72 -3.89 4.30
N ILE A 137 -0.38 -4.39 5.48
CA ILE A 137 0.84 -4.00 6.19
C ILE A 137 1.65 -5.27 6.45
N PHE A 138 2.84 -5.30 5.87
CA PHE A 138 3.80 -6.37 6.11
C PHE A 138 4.80 -5.93 7.17
N VAL A 139 4.97 -6.75 8.19
CA VAL A 139 5.88 -6.50 9.30
C VAL A 139 6.83 -7.67 9.44
N THR A 140 8.10 -7.37 9.63
CA THR A 140 9.13 -8.39 9.80
C THR A 140 9.78 -8.32 11.16
N THR A 141 10.00 -9.48 11.72
CA THR A 141 10.96 -9.69 12.80
C THR A 141 12.20 -10.38 12.23
N ASP A 142 13.12 -10.83 13.07
CA ASP A 142 14.36 -11.48 12.62
C ASP A 142 14.10 -12.70 11.69
N LYS A 143 13.10 -13.51 12.03
CA LYS A 143 12.76 -14.75 11.31
C LYS A 143 11.28 -14.94 11.03
N LYS A 144 10.49 -13.88 11.04
CA LYS A 144 9.04 -13.99 10.83
C LYS A 144 8.54 -12.83 10.00
N ILE A 145 7.61 -13.14 9.12
CA ILE A 145 6.86 -12.15 8.35
C ILE A 145 5.39 -12.26 8.72
N SER A 146 4.76 -11.14 9.03
CA SER A 146 3.34 -11.05 9.35
C SER A 146 2.67 -10.06 8.43
N CYS A 147 1.47 -10.36 7.99
CA CYS A 147 0.64 -9.48 7.17
C CYS A 147 -0.62 -9.10 7.93
N TYR A 148 -0.93 -7.82 7.97
CA TYR A 148 -2.09 -7.26 8.64
C TYR A 148 -2.95 -6.47 7.66
N THR A 149 -4.25 -6.34 7.97
CA THR A 149 -5.12 -5.37 7.31
C THR A 149 -4.76 -3.94 7.71
N ALA A 150 -5.28 -2.95 6.99
CA ALA A 150 -5.17 -1.54 7.40
C ALA A 150 -5.78 -1.26 8.78
N SER A 151 -6.73 -2.08 9.23
CA SER A 151 -7.38 -2.00 10.54
C SER A 151 -6.65 -2.78 11.65
N GLY A 152 -5.48 -3.37 11.35
CA GLY A 152 -4.64 -4.06 12.32
C GLY A 152 -4.99 -5.54 12.57
N TYR A 153 -5.87 -6.14 11.77
CA TYR A 153 -6.15 -7.58 11.87
C TYR A 153 -5.07 -8.41 11.20
N LEU A 154 -4.58 -9.44 11.88
CA LEU A 154 -3.61 -10.38 11.31
C LEU A 154 -4.29 -11.22 10.21
N LEU A 155 -3.77 -11.16 8.99
CA LEU A 155 -4.22 -11.99 7.88
C LEU A 155 -3.48 -13.33 7.85
N TRP A 156 -2.17 -13.28 8.02
CA TRP A 156 -1.31 -14.45 8.10
C TRP A 156 0.02 -14.10 8.74
N ASN A 157 0.73 -15.12 9.20
CA ASN A 157 2.14 -15.04 9.58
C ASN A 157 2.91 -16.23 9.00
N ARG A 158 4.19 -16.04 8.84
CA ARG A 158 5.10 -17.08 8.35
C ARG A 158 6.42 -17.02 9.10
N GLU A 159 6.73 -18.10 9.78
CA GLU A 159 8.06 -18.32 10.36
C GLU A 159 9.05 -18.72 9.25
N LEU A 160 10.27 -18.23 9.37
CA LEU A 160 11.37 -18.47 8.44
C LEU A 160 12.48 -19.25 9.13
N GLU A 161 13.12 -20.13 8.38
CA GLU A 161 14.26 -20.90 8.89
C GLU A 161 15.50 -20.00 9.09
N ARG A 162 15.63 -18.98 8.26
CA ARG A 162 16.79 -18.08 8.18
C ARG A 162 16.40 -16.63 8.48
N LYS A 163 17.42 -15.85 8.89
CA LYS A 163 17.24 -14.42 9.15
C LYS A 163 17.00 -13.61 7.88
N ILE A 164 16.20 -12.57 7.99
CA ILE A 164 16.02 -11.57 6.94
C ILE A 164 17.23 -10.63 6.97
N ILE A 165 17.91 -10.49 5.82
CA ILE A 165 19.08 -9.61 5.66
C ILE A 165 18.79 -8.39 4.78
N SER A 166 17.75 -8.44 3.93
CA SER A 166 17.34 -7.33 3.09
C SER A 166 15.85 -7.45 2.74
N GLY A 167 15.15 -6.35 2.74
CA GLY A 167 13.69 -6.30 2.58
C GLY A 167 12.95 -6.31 3.92
N PRO A 168 11.63 -6.55 3.92
CA PRO A 168 10.82 -6.93 2.76
C PRO A 168 10.59 -5.76 1.79
N PHE A 169 10.46 -6.08 0.52
CA PHE A 169 10.09 -5.13 -0.53
C PHE A 169 8.79 -5.57 -1.19
N LEU A 170 7.96 -4.62 -1.57
CA LEU A 170 6.73 -4.90 -2.28
C LEU A 170 7.06 -5.43 -3.68
N ALA A 171 6.57 -6.61 -4.02
CA ALA A 171 6.64 -7.17 -5.36
C ALA A 171 5.56 -6.55 -6.26
N GLY A 172 5.76 -6.59 -7.58
CA GLY A 172 4.76 -6.15 -8.55
C GLY A 172 3.43 -6.92 -8.45
N THR A 173 3.48 -8.14 -7.95
CA THR A 173 2.31 -8.97 -7.64
C THR A 173 1.50 -8.52 -6.42
N GLY A 174 1.96 -7.48 -5.69
CA GLY A 174 1.37 -7.03 -4.42
C GLY A 174 1.73 -7.90 -3.23
N GLY A 175 2.52 -8.95 -3.43
CA GLY A 175 3.20 -9.68 -2.37
C GLY A 175 4.50 -9.02 -1.96
N ILE A 176 5.42 -9.76 -1.38
CA ILE A 176 6.71 -9.25 -0.94
C ILE A 176 7.86 -10.14 -1.38
N VAL A 177 9.02 -9.52 -1.59
CA VAL A 177 10.29 -10.21 -1.80
C VAL A 177 11.25 -9.86 -0.67
N THR A 178 11.99 -10.83 -0.19
CA THR A 178 13.01 -10.66 0.85
C THR A 178 14.25 -11.50 0.55
N ALA A 179 15.41 -11.02 1.00
CA ALA A 179 16.63 -11.81 1.00
C ALA A 179 16.89 -12.32 2.42
N LEU A 180 17.19 -13.61 2.50
CA LEU A 180 17.51 -14.30 3.74
C LEU A 180 19.00 -14.62 3.81
N ASP A 181 19.49 -14.82 5.01
CA ASP A 181 20.87 -15.23 5.26
C ASP A 181 21.20 -16.52 4.47
N GLY A 182 22.46 -16.59 3.99
CA GLY A 182 22.90 -17.71 3.13
C GLY A 182 22.46 -17.57 1.66
N GLY A 183 22.08 -16.37 1.20
CA GLY A 183 21.81 -16.07 -0.21
C GLY A 183 20.46 -16.56 -0.73
N GLU A 184 19.53 -16.81 0.15
CA GLU A 184 18.17 -17.19 -0.23
C GLU A 184 17.34 -15.96 -0.57
N LEU A 185 16.70 -15.94 -1.73
CA LEU A 185 15.62 -15.02 -2.09
C LEU A 185 14.28 -15.73 -1.95
N LEU A 186 13.35 -15.10 -1.24
CA LEU A 186 12.02 -15.63 -1.01
C LEU A 186 10.98 -14.59 -1.50
N GLU A 187 10.11 -15.03 -2.39
CA GLU A 187 8.94 -14.27 -2.80
C GLU A 187 7.68 -14.90 -2.18
N LEU A 188 6.88 -14.07 -1.54
CA LEU A 188 5.58 -14.45 -0.99
C LEU A 188 4.49 -13.68 -1.74
N ASN A 189 3.43 -14.36 -2.10
CA ASN A 189 2.22 -13.70 -2.58
C ASN A 189 1.50 -12.99 -1.41
N PRO A 190 0.46 -12.19 -1.66
CA PRO A 190 -0.27 -11.47 -0.61
C PRO A 190 -0.93 -12.36 0.45
N PHE A 191 -1.05 -13.65 0.18
CA PHE A 191 -1.62 -14.65 1.11
C PHE A 191 -0.55 -15.39 1.92
N GLY A 192 0.72 -14.97 1.83
CA GLY A 192 1.83 -15.59 2.55
C GLY A 192 2.34 -16.90 1.94
N LYS A 193 1.80 -17.33 0.78
CA LYS A 193 2.28 -18.50 0.07
C LYS A 193 3.54 -18.14 -0.71
N ALA A 194 4.58 -19.00 -0.61
CA ALA A 194 5.78 -18.84 -1.43
C ALA A 194 5.44 -19.08 -2.90
N THR A 195 5.74 -18.08 -3.74
CA THR A 195 5.63 -18.15 -5.21
C THR A 195 6.98 -18.36 -5.87
N GLY A 196 8.06 -17.97 -5.18
CA GLY A 196 9.42 -18.17 -5.64
C GLY A 196 10.39 -18.35 -4.47
N ARG A 197 11.37 -19.23 -4.65
CA ARG A 197 12.48 -19.47 -3.72
C ARG A 197 13.72 -19.79 -4.52
N GLN A 198 14.78 -19.02 -4.32
CA GLN A 198 16.08 -19.23 -4.96
C GLN A 198 17.18 -19.15 -3.93
N ILE A 199 18.18 -20.03 -4.06
CA ILE A 199 19.39 -20.02 -3.24
C ILE A 199 20.57 -19.70 -4.16
N GLY A 200 21.37 -18.73 -3.78
CA GLY A 200 22.52 -18.29 -4.57
C GLY A 200 23.55 -17.56 -3.71
N GLU A 201 24.30 -16.68 -4.33
CA GLU A 201 25.20 -15.78 -3.59
C GLU A 201 24.40 -14.79 -2.76
N THR A 202 24.85 -14.55 -1.53
CA THR A 202 24.24 -13.55 -0.64
C THR A 202 24.32 -12.16 -1.26
N PRO A 203 23.18 -11.51 -1.56
CA PRO A 203 23.19 -10.17 -2.13
C PRO A 203 23.58 -9.13 -1.07
N THR A 204 24.21 -8.05 -1.49
CA THR A 204 24.41 -6.84 -0.64
C THR A 204 23.10 -6.10 -0.43
N ALA A 205 22.24 -6.10 -1.43
CA ALA A 205 20.88 -5.56 -1.40
C ALA A 205 20.04 -6.17 -2.52
N ILE A 206 18.73 -6.05 -2.41
CA ILE A 206 17.79 -6.36 -3.49
C ILE A 206 16.98 -5.12 -3.85
N ILE A 207 16.62 -5.00 -5.12
CA ILE A 207 15.83 -3.88 -5.65
C ILE A 207 14.65 -4.45 -6.44
N PRO A 208 13.41 -4.11 -6.10
CA PRO A 208 12.29 -4.40 -6.97
C PRO A 208 12.44 -3.65 -8.29
N VAL A 209 12.21 -4.34 -9.40
CA VAL A 209 12.25 -3.78 -10.74
C VAL A 209 11.02 -4.20 -11.52
N ASN A 210 10.75 -3.57 -12.66
CA ASN A 210 9.61 -3.99 -13.49
C ASN A 210 9.76 -5.46 -13.90
N GLY A 211 8.77 -6.28 -13.51
CA GLY A 211 8.71 -7.71 -13.81
C GLY A 211 9.66 -8.60 -12.99
N GLY A 212 10.19 -8.12 -11.85
CA GLY A 212 11.03 -8.96 -11.00
C GLY A 212 11.81 -8.26 -9.91
N THR A 213 12.87 -8.92 -9.48
CA THR A 213 13.78 -8.47 -8.42
C THR A 213 15.23 -8.52 -8.91
N LEU A 214 15.94 -7.42 -8.75
CA LEU A 214 17.37 -7.31 -9.03
C LEU A 214 18.17 -7.56 -7.74
N ALA A 215 19.00 -8.59 -7.72
CA ALA A 215 19.96 -8.83 -6.64
C ALA A 215 21.30 -8.19 -6.99
N LEU A 216 21.84 -7.43 -6.05
CA LEU A 216 23.13 -6.75 -6.13
C LEU A 216 24.17 -7.61 -5.41
N LEU A 217 25.24 -7.97 -6.08
CA LEU A 217 26.28 -8.81 -5.49
C LEU A 217 27.53 -7.99 -5.15
N LYS A 218 28.24 -8.39 -4.12
CA LYS A 218 29.44 -7.70 -3.61
C LYS A 218 30.51 -7.49 -4.68
N ASN A 219 30.62 -8.41 -5.62
CA ASN A 219 31.56 -8.36 -6.75
C ASN A 219 31.11 -7.41 -7.88
N GLY A 220 29.98 -6.72 -7.72
CA GLY A 220 29.40 -5.81 -8.72
C GLY A 220 28.48 -6.48 -9.74
N ASN A 221 28.31 -7.80 -9.69
CA ASN A 221 27.39 -8.49 -10.58
C ASN A 221 25.94 -8.19 -10.22
N LEU A 222 25.10 -8.10 -11.24
CA LEU A 222 23.67 -7.82 -11.15
C LEU A 222 22.90 -9.04 -11.65
N LYS A 223 22.10 -9.67 -10.79
CA LYS A 223 21.26 -10.82 -11.14
C LYS A 223 19.79 -10.43 -11.09
N LEU A 224 19.10 -10.53 -12.22
CA LEU A 224 17.66 -10.29 -12.32
C LEU A 224 16.90 -11.60 -12.15
N TYR A 225 15.92 -11.62 -11.26
CA TYR A 225 15.00 -12.73 -11.02
C TYR A 225 13.60 -12.32 -11.44
N ARG A 226 12.90 -13.18 -12.17
CA ARG A 226 11.51 -12.91 -12.61
C ARG A 226 10.52 -13.06 -11.46
N GLU A 227 9.50 -12.27 -11.48
CA GLU A 227 8.35 -12.39 -10.57
C GLU A 227 7.68 -13.76 -10.63
N ASN A 228 7.04 -14.16 -9.53
CA ASN A 228 6.30 -15.41 -9.34
C ASN A 228 7.12 -16.72 -9.38
N ALA A 229 8.37 -16.69 -9.76
CA ALA A 229 9.17 -17.91 -9.84
C ALA A 229 10.57 -17.73 -9.26
N LEU A 230 11.01 -16.48 -9.06
CA LEU A 230 12.42 -16.15 -8.78
C LEU A 230 13.38 -16.97 -9.66
N SER A 231 12.94 -17.34 -10.85
CA SER A 231 13.79 -18.07 -11.76
C SER A 231 14.93 -17.14 -12.21
N PRO A 232 16.20 -17.63 -12.23
CA PRO A 232 17.31 -16.82 -12.69
C PRO A 232 17.04 -16.41 -14.15
N ALA A 233 16.70 -15.14 -14.34
CA ALA A 233 16.32 -14.70 -15.64
C ALA A 233 17.55 -14.42 -16.50
N ARG A 234 18.60 -13.83 -15.93
CA ARG A 234 19.75 -13.39 -16.72
C ARG A 234 20.80 -12.79 -15.81
N ASN A 235 22.06 -12.99 -16.17
CA ASN A 235 23.14 -12.11 -15.74
C ASN A 235 22.93 -10.77 -16.45
N THR A 236 22.43 -9.74 -15.73
CA THR A 236 21.93 -8.51 -16.35
C THR A 236 23.02 -7.49 -16.55
N GLY A 237 24.26 -7.78 -16.11
CA GLY A 237 25.40 -6.91 -16.23
C GLY A 237 26.25 -6.86 -14.96
N SER A 238 27.24 -5.99 -14.98
CA SER A 238 28.10 -5.74 -13.83
C SER A 238 28.49 -4.26 -13.76
N VAL A 239 28.79 -3.79 -12.56
CA VAL A 239 29.32 -2.44 -12.29
C VAL A 239 30.69 -2.55 -11.64
N ARG A 240 31.54 -1.54 -11.87
CA ARG A 240 32.86 -1.48 -11.26
C ARG A 240 32.74 -0.92 -9.83
N GLY A 241 32.74 -1.80 -8.85
CA GLY A 241 32.60 -1.47 -7.42
C GLY A 241 31.48 -2.24 -6.75
N THR A 242 31.43 -2.21 -5.43
CA THR A 242 30.40 -2.88 -4.64
C THR A 242 29.13 -2.01 -4.60
N PRO A 243 28.02 -2.48 -5.14
CA PRO A 243 26.75 -1.75 -5.01
C PRO A 243 26.20 -1.90 -3.60
N LEU A 244 25.83 -0.79 -2.99
CA LEU A 244 25.26 -0.75 -1.64
C LEU A 244 23.74 -0.78 -1.65
N GLY A 245 23.13 -0.30 -2.72
CA GLY A 245 21.68 -0.24 -2.92
C GLY A 245 21.37 0.60 -4.15
N GLY A 246 20.09 0.84 -4.40
CA GLY A 246 19.69 1.60 -5.56
C GLY A 246 18.17 1.72 -5.70
N ILE A 247 17.75 2.26 -6.83
CA ILE A 247 16.35 2.47 -7.18
C ILE A 247 16.15 2.18 -8.67
N SER A 248 14.99 1.67 -9.03
CA SER A 248 14.62 1.40 -10.42
C SER A 248 13.55 2.36 -10.94
N ARG A 249 13.60 2.66 -12.23
CA ARG A 249 12.54 3.36 -12.95
C ARG A 249 12.45 2.83 -14.38
N GLY A 250 11.29 2.29 -14.73
CA GLY A 250 11.11 1.64 -16.03
C GLY A 250 12.14 0.52 -16.23
N ASN A 251 12.91 0.63 -17.28
CA ASN A 251 13.91 -0.37 -17.64
C ASN A 251 15.35 0.00 -17.23
N ASN A 252 15.50 0.95 -16.33
CA ASN A 252 16.78 1.40 -15.82
C ASN A 252 16.85 1.26 -14.30
N VAL A 253 18.07 1.10 -13.80
CA VAL A 253 18.38 1.10 -12.37
C VAL A 253 19.51 2.09 -12.09
N ALA A 254 19.36 2.85 -11.02
CA ALA A 254 20.41 3.70 -10.47
C ALA A 254 20.94 3.06 -9.18
N LEU A 255 22.25 2.88 -9.11
CA LEU A 255 22.93 2.19 -8.01
C LEU A 255 23.92 3.14 -7.35
N LEU A 256 23.92 3.21 -6.03
CA LEU A 256 24.99 3.83 -5.25
C LEU A 256 26.05 2.78 -4.95
N LEU A 257 27.29 3.07 -5.32
CA LEU A 257 28.43 2.20 -5.08
C LEU A 257 29.21 2.61 -3.82
N SER A 258 29.96 1.68 -3.26
CA SER A 258 30.80 1.90 -2.07
C SER A 258 31.87 2.98 -2.24
N ASN A 259 32.22 3.35 -3.46
CA ASN A 259 33.12 4.46 -3.77
C ASN A 259 32.42 5.82 -3.83
N GLY A 260 31.12 5.89 -3.56
CA GLY A 260 30.32 7.10 -3.60
C GLY A 260 29.82 7.50 -4.99
N ASN A 261 30.08 6.70 -6.02
CA ASN A 261 29.53 6.98 -7.36
C ASN A 261 28.10 6.43 -7.48
N VAL A 262 27.28 7.16 -8.20
CA VAL A 262 25.99 6.72 -8.69
C VAL A 262 26.16 6.27 -10.13
N VAL A 263 25.71 5.07 -10.44
CA VAL A 263 25.75 4.54 -11.81
C VAL A 263 24.34 4.22 -12.28
N SER A 264 24.05 4.57 -13.53
CA SER A 264 22.81 4.12 -14.18
C SER A 264 23.13 2.95 -15.09
N VAL A 265 22.31 1.89 -14.98
CA VAL A 265 22.42 0.67 -15.77
C VAL A 265 21.10 0.36 -16.45
N SER A 266 21.13 0.04 -17.73
CA SER A 266 19.96 -0.43 -18.46
C SER A 266 19.74 -1.92 -18.21
N LEU A 267 18.56 -2.29 -17.72
CA LEU A 267 18.21 -3.71 -17.48
C LEU A 267 17.99 -4.50 -18.77
N SER A 268 17.75 -3.84 -19.92
CA SER A 268 17.53 -4.52 -21.20
C SER A 268 18.81 -5.16 -21.75
N ASN A 269 19.94 -4.49 -21.59
CA ASN A 269 21.22 -4.92 -22.17
C ASN A 269 22.37 -5.02 -21.16
N GLY A 270 22.13 -4.66 -19.87
CA GLY A 270 23.11 -4.72 -18.79
C GLY A 270 24.23 -3.67 -18.90
N LYS A 271 24.11 -2.70 -19.81
CA LYS A 271 25.16 -1.70 -20.01
C LYS A 271 25.00 -0.53 -19.05
N GLN A 272 26.12 -0.11 -18.47
CA GLN A 272 26.21 1.14 -17.75
C GLN A 272 26.02 2.31 -18.75
N GLN A 273 25.07 3.19 -18.43
CA GLN A 273 24.75 4.38 -19.23
C GLN A 273 25.66 5.55 -18.87
N TRP A 274 25.80 5.80 -17.57
CA TRP A 274 26.66 6.86 -17.04
C TRP A 274 27.08 6.53 -15.60
N SER A 275 28.07 7.30 -15.11
CA SER A 275 28.53 7.29 -13.72
C SER A 275 28.80 8.72 -13.29
N GLU A 276 28.29 9.11 -12.14
CA GLU A 276 28.46 10.45 -11.56
C GLU A 276 28.76 10.32 -10.07
N SER A 277 29.57 11.25 -9.54
CA SER A 277 29.85 11.29 -8.12
C SER A 277 28.67 11.84 -7.34
N SER A 278 28.25 11.13 -6.28
CA SER A 278 27.28 11.67 -5.33
C SER A 278 27.86 12.77 -4.43
N HIS A 279 29.18 12.95 -4.42
CA HIS A 279 29.91 13.80 -3.49
C HIS A 279 29.70 13.49 -2.00
N ILE A 280 29.11 12.35 -1.70
CA ILE A 280 28.94 11.82 -0.35
C ILE A 280 30.20 11.02 -0.03
N LYS A 281 30.92 11.38 1.02
CA LYS A 281 32.22 10.76 1.34
C LYS A 281 32.07 9.31 1.79
N ASN A 282 32.91 8.43 1.23
CA ASN A 282 32.91 6.98 1.39
C ASN A 282 33.01 6.44 2.82
N LYS A 283 33.53 7.19 3.77
CA LYS A 283 33.81 6.66 5.12
C LYS A 283 32.58 6.47 6.01
N GLU A 284 31.44 7.02 5.62
CA GLU A 284 30.22 7.02 6.45
C GLU A 284 29.04 6.32 5.78
N ILE A 285 29.23 5.80 4.56
CA ILE A 285 28.20 4.99 3.87
C ILE A 285 28.77 3.58 3.66
N ASN A 286 28.36 2.68 4.50
CA ASN A 286 28.81 1.29 4.48
C ASN A 286 27.68 0.30 4.18
N THR A 287 26.45 0.73 4.39
CA THR A 287 25.26 -0.12 4.28
C THR A 287 24.13 0.61 3.55
N SER A 288 23.14 -0.12 3.12
CA SER A 288 21.91 0.41 2.53
C SER A 288 21.10 1.31 3.49
N ASN A 289 21.39 1.27 4.79
CA ASN A 289 20.71 2.07 5.80
C ASN A 289 21.29 3.48 5.98
N ASP A 290 22.44 3.76 5.39
CA ASP A 290 23.15 5.03 5.56
C ASP A 290 22.72 6.10 4.54
N PHE A 291 21.92 5.73 3.57
CA PHE A 291 21.47 6.63 2.51
C PHE A 291 20.05 6.33 2.06
N THR A 292 19.43 7.26 1.36
CA THR A 292 18.18 7.08 0.64
C THR A 292 18.28 7.60 -0.80
N MET A 293 17.47 7.03 -1.72
CA MET A 293 17.41 7.47 -3.11
C MET A 293 15.96 7.70 -3.52
N SER A 294 15.73 8.68 -4.37
CA SER A 294 14.48 8.83 -5.09
C SER A 294 14.76 9.07 -6.57
N TRP A 295 13.78 8.77 -7.43
CA TRP A 295 13.91 8.93 -8.86
C TRP A 295 12.60 9.43 -9.46
N ASP A 296 12.63 10.59 -10.08
CA ASP A 296 11.48 11.17 -10.78
C ASP A 296 11.80 11.46 -12.27
N GLU A 297 10.96 12.23 -12.93
CA GLU A 297 11.14 12.61 -14.34
C GLU A 297 12.35 13.49 -14.59
N ARG A 298 12.81 14.23 -13.60
CA ARG A 298 13.93 15.16 -13.70
C ARG A 298 15.27 14.48 -13.43
N GLY A 299 15.28 13.55 -12.46
CA GLY A 299 16.54 12.92 -12.10
C GLY A 299 16.47 11.97 -10.92
N ILE A 300 17.67 11.60 -10.51
CA ILE A 300 17.96 10.71 -9.41
C ILE A 300 18.52 11.55 -8.27
N TYR A 301 18.00 11.29 -7.08
CA TYR A 301 18.39 12.01 -5.86
C TYR A 301 18.96 11.03 -4.86
N VAL A 302 20.10 11.37 -4.29
CA VAL A 302 20.77 10.59 -3.25
C VAL A 302 20.85 11.43 -1.99
N PHE A 303 20.43 10.87 -0.88
CA PHE A 303 20.36 11.54 0.42
C PHE A 303 21.14 10.75 1.46
N SER A 304 21.87 11.43 2.30
CA SER A 304 22.55 10.88 3.46
C SER A 304 22.60 11.93 4.58
N ARG A 305 23.05 11.55 5.76
CA ARG A 305 23.29 12.52 6.85
C ARG A 305 24.39 13.54 6.55
N LEU A 306 25.19 13.31 5.52
CA LEU A 306 26.28 14.21 5.10
C LEU A 306 25.83 15.23 4.06
N GLY A 307 24.72 14.97 3.38
CA GLY A 307 24.20 15.82 2.34
C GLY A 307 23.26 15.13 1.39
N ALA A 308 22.90 15.85 0.36
CA ALA A 308 22.02 15.39 -0.70
C ALA A 308 22.52 15.86 -2.06
N THR A 309 22.33 15.04 -3.08
CA THR A 309 22.75 15.33 -4.46
C THR A 309 21.61 15.00 -5.41
N GLY A 310 21.31 15.94 -6.33
CA GLY A 310 20.43 15.70 -7.48
C GLY A 310 21.29 15.47 -8.74
N ILE A 311 20.97 14.43 -9.50
CA ILE A 311 21.62 14.03 -10.75
C ILE A 311 20.54 13.88 -11.81
N SER A 312 20.69 14.52 -12.97
CA SER A 312 19.73 14.40 -14.06
C SER A 312 19.68 12.95 -14.62
N ASN A 313 18.64 12.63 -15.35
CA ASN A 313 18.53 11.33 -16.02
C ASN A 313 19.67 11.08 -17.05
N ALA A 314 20.36 12.15 -17.49
CA ALA A 314 21.53 12.07 -18.37
C ALA A 314 22.87 11.95 -17.60
N GLY A 315 22.85 11.83 -16.27
CA GLY A 315 24.05 11.69 -15.44
C GLY A 315 24.77 13.02 -15.16
N LYS A 316 24.13 14.16 -15.32
CA LYS A 316 24.72 15.47 -14.98
C LYS A 316 24.22 15.90 -13.60
N ARG A 317 25.12 16.39 -12.75
CA ARG A 317 24.73 16.94 -11.44
C ARG A 317 23.82 18.15 -11.62
N LEU A 318 22.69 18.14 -10.96
CA LEU A 318 21.71 19.23 -10.90
C LEU A 318 22.03 20.19 -9.75
N TRP A 319 22.28 19.63 -8.57
CA TRP A 319 22.61 20.38 -7.36
C TRP A 319 23.31 19.48 -6.33
N LEU A 320 23.92 20.13 -5.35
CA LEU A 320 24.57 19.51 -4.20
C LEU A 320 24.27 20.33 -2.95
N LEU A 321 23.75 19.68 -1.91
CA LEU A 321 23.61 20.24 -0.58
C LEU A 321 24.52 19.48 0.39
N LYS A 322 25.45 20.19 1.02
CA LYS A 322 26.27 19.64 2.10
C LYS A 322 25.60 19.91 3.44
N LEU A 323 25.46 18.88 4.26
CA LEU A 323 24.93 18.98 5.61
C LEU A 323 26.07 18.72 6.60
N ASN A 324 26.23 19.61 7.56
CA ASN A 324 27.24 19.47 8.61
C ASN A 324 26.66 18.73 9.81
N GLY A 325 26.51 17.39 9.67
CA GLY A 325 26.08 16.56 10.77
C GLY A 325 24.57 16.58 11.01
N ALA A 326 23.80 16.21 10.00
CA ALA A 326 22.38 15.96 10.17
C ALA A 326 22.14 14.80 11.14
N SER A 327 21.11 14.92 11.99
CA SER A 327 20.63 13.84 12.85
C SER A 327 19.78 12.82 12.09
N SER A 328 19.13 13.27 11.00
CA SER A 328 18.30 12.45 10.13
C SER A 328 18.80 12.43 8.69
N ILE A 329 18.45 11.40 7.93
CA ILE A 329 18.63 11.40 6.48
C ILE A 329 17.58 12.34 5.88
N PRO A 330 17.94 13.24 4.97
CA PRO A 330 17.01 14.18 4.36
C PRO A 330 15.96 13.48 3.48
N VAL A 331 14.84 14.17 3.25
CA VAL A 331 13.81 13.79 2.32
C VAL A 331 13.40 14.96 1.44
N LEU A 332 13.13 14.71 0.16
CA LEU A 332 12.76 15.72 -0.84
C LEU A 332 11.28 15.68 -1.12
N SER A 333 10.59 16.81 -1.06
CA SER A 333 9.19 16.95 -1.45
C SER A 333 9.02 17.23 -2.94
N ASP A 334 7.79 17.06 -3.41
CA ASP A 334 7.45 17.25 -4.83
C ASP A 334 7.65 18.70 -5.31
N ASP A 335 7.58 19.67 -4.41
CA ASP A 335 7.85 21.08 -4.72
C ASP A 335 9.35 21.45 -4.77
N GLY A 336 10.23 20.48 -4.50
CA GLY A 336 11.69 20.69 -4.48
C GLY A 336 12.21 21.26 -3.17
N THR A 337 11.49 21.08 -2.07
CA THR A 337 11.95 21.40 -0.72
C THR A 337 12.51 20.15 -0.03
N LEU A 338 13.71 20.26 0.51
CA LEU A 338 14.39 19.18 1.22
C LEU A 338 14.31 19.41 2.71
N PHE A 339 13.88 18.40 3.46
CA PHE A 339 13.73 18.44 4.92
C PHE A 339 14.80 17.59 5.59
N SER A 340 15.45 18.15 6.60
CA SER A 340 16.51 17.46 7.36
C SER A 340 16.50 17.88 8.83
N GLY A 341 16.74 16.94 9.73
CA GLY A 341 17.00 17.23 11.14
C GLY A 341 18.45 17.57 11.40
N GLY A 342 18.70 18.67 12.11
CA GLY A 342 20.03 19.03 12.61
C GLY A 342 20.38 18.36 13.94
N LYS A 343 21.66 18.31 14.29
CA LYS A 343 22.14 17.86 15.62
C LYS A 343 21.75 18.82 16.75
N ASP A 344 21.36 20.02 16.40
CA ASP A 344 20.85 21.08 17.27
C ASP A 344 19.36 20.96 17.57
N TRP A 345 18.74 19.82 17.19
CA TRP A 345 17.32 19.52 17.39
C TRP A 345 16.38 20.44 16.58
N ILE A 346 16.88 20.95 15.47
CA ILE A 346 16.09 21.79 14.57
C ILE A 346 15.75 21.01 13.31
N LEU A 347 14.50 21.09 12.87
CA LEU A 347 14.05 20.68 11.55
C LEU A 347 14.28 21.82 10.58
N TYR A 348 15.07 21.56 9.55
CA TYR A 348 15.41 22.50 8.49
C TYR A 348 14.70 22.16 7.18
N ALA A 349 14.27 23.17 6.46
CA ALA A 349 13.79 23.06 5.09
C ALA A 349 14.68 23.87 4.14
N TYR A 350 15.19 23.24 3.09
CA TYR A 350 16.05 23.84 2.08
C TYR A 350 15.37 23.78 0.72
N LYS A 351 15.27 24.90 0.02
CA LYS A 351 14.78 24.92 -1.36
C LYS A 351 15.92 24.58 -2.31
N VAL A 352 15.99 23.34 -2.76
CA VAL A 352 17.05 22.84 -3.66
C VAL A 352 16.65 22.93 -5.13
N GLU A 353 15.36 22.95 -5.43
CA GLU A 353 14.80 23.10 -6.77
C GLU A 353 13.52 23.93 -6.73
N ASN A 354 13.26 24.68 -7.80
CA ASN A 354 11.96 25.31 -8.01
C ASN A 354 11.13 24.37 -8.89
N ARG A 355 10.15 23.73 -8.29
CA ARG A 355 9.21 22.84 -8.98
C ARG A 355 7.83 23.49 -9.00
N SER A 356 7.26 23.67 -10.19
CA SER A 356 5.83 23.95 -10.27
C SER A 356 5.07 22.68 -9.88
N VAL A 357 4.47 22.70 -8.72
CA VAL A 357 3.52 21.64 -8.35
C VAL A 357 2.31 21.85 -9.24
N GLN A 358 2.13 21.05 -10.29
CA GLN A 358 0.80 20.84 -10.81
C GLN A 358 0.03 20.17 -9.67
N ARG A 359 -0.80 20.95 -8.98
CA ARG A 359 -1.80 20.42 -8.05
C ARG A 359 -2.83 19.64 -8.87
N ASN A 360 -2.45 18.47 -9.36
CA ASN A 360 -3.43 17.45 -9.57
C ASN A 360 -3.89 17.07 -8.16
N GLU A 361 -5.08 17.51 -7.82
CA GLU A 361 -5.82 17.12 -6.63
C GLU A 361 -6.19 15.63 -6.65
N SER A 362 -5.39 14.78 -7.30
CA SER A 362 -5.50 13.36 -7.07
C SER A 362 -5.11 13.15 -5.62
N LEU A 363 -6.07 12.72 -4.82
CA LEU A 363 -5.93 12.29 -3.42
C LEU A 363 -4.77 11.27 -3.21
N TYR A 364 -4.02 11.00 -4.23
CA TYR A 364 -3.10 9.91 -4.42
C TYR A 364 -1.73 10.42 -4.90
N GLY A 365 -1.07 11.20 -4.06
CA GLY A 365 0.36 11.50 -4.27
C GLY A 365 1.21 10.21 -4.24
N PRO A 366 2.37 10.19 -4.91
CA PRO A 366 3.28 9.05 -4.85
C PRO A 366 3.62 8.73 -3.40
N ALA A 367 3.74 7.45 -3.09
CA ALA A 367 4.24 7.02 -1.78
C ALA A 367 5.62 7.63 -1.54
N PRO A 368 5.93 8.09 -0.32
CA PRO A 368 7.23 8.68 -0.06
C PRO A 368 8.32 7.66 -0.37
N ALA A 369 9.31 8.10 -1.11
CA ALA A 369 10.54 7.37 -1.33
C ALA A 369 11.32 7.31 0.00
N GLY A 370 10.94 6.41 0.84
CA GLY A 370 11.79 5.97 1.93
C GLY A 370 12.67 4.85 1.40
N ASN A 371 13.94 4.90 1.67
CA ASN A 371 14.96 4.06 1.07
C ASN A 371 15.10 2.70 1.67
N TYR A 372 14.03 2.17 2.07
CA TYR A 372 14.03 0.76 2.37
C TYR A 372 13.62 -0.04 1.12
N GLY A 373 14.22 0.32 -0.05
CA GLY A 373 14.01 -0.39 -1.32
C GLY A 373 12.58 -0.46 -1.80
N LEU A 374 11.72 0.45 -1.29
CA LEU A 374 10.43 0.64 -1.90
C LEU A 374 10.70 1.24 -3.28
N ALA A 375 10.61 0.41 -4.31
CA ALA A 375 10.45 0.93 -5.65
C ALA A 375 9.37 2.00 -5.56
N ASN A 376 9.71 3.23 -5.93
CA ASN A 376 8.67 4.23 -6.14
C ASN A 376 7.64 3.55 -7.02
N PRO A 377 6.35 3.53 -6.63
CA PRO A 377 5.36 3.17 -7.61
C PRO A 377 5.64 4.07 -8.82
N PRO A 378 5.73 3.52 -10.02
CA PRO A 378 6.08 4.31 -11.17
C PRO A 378 5.16 5.52 -11.25
N PRO A 379 5.66 6.66 -11.74
CA PRO A 379 4.86 7.87 -11.81
C PRO A 379 3.67 7.66 -12.72
N SER A 380 2.54 8.09 -12.25
CA SER A 380 1.35 8.52 -12.96
C SER A 380 0.62 7.62 -13.99
N PRO A 381 1.17 6.72 -14.79
CA PRO A 381 0.33 5.75 -15.50
C PRO A 381 -0.47 4.85 -14.55
N TRP A 382 -0.11 4.88 -13.26
CA TRP A 382 -0.61 3.99 -12.21
C TRP A 382 -1.81 4.52 -11.43
N ALA A 383 -2.22 5.75 -11.61
CA ALA A 383 -3.48 6.18 -11.01
C ALA A 383 -4.67 5.49 -11.72
N GLU A 384 -4.60 5.36 -13.04
CA GLU A 384 -5.60 4.62 -13.82
C GLU A 384 -5.41 3.09 -13.67
N ASP A 385 -4.16 2.61 -13.62
CA ASP A 385 -3.87 1.20 -13.39
C ASP A 385 -4.06 0.78 -11.93
N TYR A 386 -4.04 1.71 -10.96
CA TYR A 386 -4.21 1.36 -9.56
C TYR A 386 -5.60 0.80 -9.26
N ASP A 387 -6.64 1.43 -9.75
CA ASP A 387 -8.01 0.95 -9.55
C ASP A 387 -8.18 -0.42 -10.21
N ARG A 388 -7.64 -0.58 -11.41
CA ARG A 388 -7.62 -1.87 -12.12
C ARG A 388 -6.80 -2.93 -11.40
N PHE A 389 -5.64 -2.57 -10.87
CA PHE A 389 -4.80 -3.47 -10.07
C PHE A 389 -5.51 -3.86 -8.78
N TYR A 390 -6.08 -2.89 -8.05
CA TYR A 390 -6.84 -3.12 -6.83
C TYR A 390 -8.04 -4.03 -7.08
N GLU A 391 -8.77 -3.82 -8.18
CA GLU A 391 -9.87 -4.70 -8.60
C GLU A 391 -9.41 -6.12 -8.85
N THR A 392 -8.34 -6.30 -9.63
CA THR A 392 -7.78 -7.62 -9.95
C THR A 392 -7.38 -8.35 -8.66
N ARG A 393 -6.70 -7.65 -7.77
CA ARG A 393 -6.29 -8.18 -6.47
C ARG A 393 -7.46 -8.60 -5.61
N MET A 394 -8.46 -7.74 -5.49
CA MET A 394 -9.65 -8.04 -4.67
C MET A 394 -10.40 -9.26 -5.21
N ASN A 395 -10.49 -9.39 -6.54
CA ASN A 395 -11.06 -10.58 -7.17
C ASN A 395 -10.27 -11.86 -6.81
N GLU A 396 -8.93 -11.80 -6.92
CA GLU A 396 -8.06 -12.93 -6.59
C GLU A 396 -8.20 -13.34 -5.11
N GLU A 397 -8.25 -12.36 -4.21
CA GLU A 397 -8.40 -12.60 -2.77
C GLU A 397 -9.72 -13.23 -2.41
N LEU A 398 -10.81 -12.66 -2.89
CA LEU A 398 -12.15 -13.20 -2.63
C LEU A 398 -12.33 -14.59 -3.26
N SER A 399 -11.77 -14.80 -4.46
CA SER A 399 -11.74 -16.09 -5.12
C SER A 399 -10.95 -17.13 -4.31
N TYR A 400 -9.78 -16.73 -3.79
CA TYR A 400 -8.95 -17.59 -2.95
C TYR A 400 -9.65 -17.96 -1.64
N LEU A 401 -10.23 -16.99 -0.93
CA LEU A 401 -11.02 -17.22 0.28
C LEU A 401 -12.22 -18.14 -0.01
N GLY A 402 -12.89 -17.89 -1.13
CA GLY A 402 -13.99 -18.76 -1.58
C GLY A 402 -13.56 -20.22 -1.82
N SER A 403 -12.34 -20.44 -2.35
CA SER A 403 -11.80 -21.79 -2.51
C SER A 403 -11.47 -22.44 -1.18
N LEU A 404 -10.84 -21.72 -0.24
CA LEU A 404 -10.54 -22.24 1.10
C LEU A 404 -11.80 -22.64 1.86
N ILE A 405 -12.86 -21.84 1.75
CA ILE A 405 -14.17 -22.12 2.37
C ILE A 405 -14.76 -23.40 1.78
N LYS A 406 -14.81 -23.51 0.45
CA LYS A 406 -15.35 -24.70 -0.25
C LYS A 406 -14.58 -25.98 0.08
N GLU A 407 -13.28 -25.86 0.28
CA GLU A 407 -12.40 -27.00 0.62
C GLU A 407 -12.36 -27.32 2.11
N GLY A 408 -13.09 -26.55 2.96
CA GLY A 408 -13.06 -26.71 4.41
C GLY A 408 -11.69 -26.43 5.05
N LYS A 409 -10.85 -25.64 4.36
CA LYS A 409 -9.47 -25.35 4.77
C LYS A 409 -9.31 -24.01 5.54
N VAL A 410 -10.38 -23.48 6.08
CA VAL A 410 -10.37 -22.22 6.84
C VAL A 410 -9.68 -22.39 8.19
N GLY A 411 -9.93 -23.51 8.90
CA GLY A 411 -9.25 -23.94 10.12
C GLY A 411 -9.18 -22.86 11.19
N GLU A 412 -8.02 -22.74 11.84
CA GLU A 412 -7.77 -21.79 12.95
C GLU A 412 -7.87 -20.30 12.54
N ASN A 413 -7.92 -20.02 11.24
CA ASN A 413 -8.00 -18.65 10.71
C ASN A 413 -9.43 -18.16 10.48
N GLU A 414 -10.44 -18.91 10.87
CA GLU A 414 -11.85 -18.58 10.64
C GLU A 414 -12.21 -17.17 11.11
N LEU A 415 -11.88 -16.81 12.34
CA LEU A 415 -12.16 -15.49 12.90
C LEU A 415 -11.46 -14.35 12.14
N ILE A 416 -10.25 -14.62 11.65
CA ILE A 416 -9.44 -13.66 10.90
C ILE A 416 -10.08 -13.40 9.54
N TYR A 417 -10.45 -14.44 8.82
CA TYR A 417 -11.11 -14.32 7.52
C TYR A 417 -12.49 -13.68 7.64
N ALA A 418 -13.27 -14.04 8.66
CA ALA A 418 -14.55 -13.40 8.94
C ALA A 418 -14.40 -11.90 9.21
N ALA A 419 -13.39 -11.50 10.01
CA ALA A 419 -13.09 -10.09 10.25
C ALA A 419 -12.70 -9.35 8.96
N TYR A 420 -11.88 -9.96 8.12
CA TYR A 420 -11.48 -9.40 6.83
C TYR A 420 -12.65 -9.23 5.86
N LEU A 421 -13.53 -10.23 5.75
CA LEU A 421 -14.72 -10.15 4.92
C LEU A 421 -15.71 -9.08 5.42
N ARG A 422 -15.85 -8.91 6.75
CA ARG A 422 -16.62 -7.80 7.33
C ARG A 422 -16.04 -6.44 6.94
N GLU A 423 -14.72 -6.31 6.94
CA GLU A 423 -14.06 -5.06 6.53
C GLU A 423 -14.33 -4.72 5.06
N ILE A 424 -14.22 -5.69 4.16
CA ILE A 424 -14.50 -5.49 2.73
C ILE A 424 -15.98 -5.15 2.51
N SER A 425 -16.87 -5.98 3.03
CA SER A 425 -18.32 -5.82 2.80
C SER A 425 -18.89 -4.58 3.48
N GLY A 426 -18.38 -4.19 4.64
CA GLY A 426 -18.82 -3.02 5.42
C GLY A 426 -18.18 -1.70 5.03
N ALA A 427 -17.37 -1.66 3.98
CA ALA A 427 -16.63 -0.46 3.59
C ALA A 427 -17.53 0.78 3.32
N SER A 428 -18.78 0.58 2.92
CA SER A 428 -19.75 1.65 2.64
C SER A 428 -20.48 2.16 3.89
N ILE A 429 -20.66 1.32 4.90
CA ILE A 429 -21.44 1.66 6.10
C ILE A 429 -20.56 2.06 7.29
N ASN A 430 -19.26 1.80 7.22
CA ASN A 430 -18.31 2.18 8.26
C ASN A 430 -17.31 3.23 7.75
N PRO A 431 -17.56 4.53 8.03
CA PRO A 431 -16.67 5.62 7.59
C PRO A 431 -15.22 5.49 8.07
N LYS A 432 -14.99 4.82 9.21
CA LYS A 432 -13.64 4.59 9.74
C LYS A 432 -12.85 3.62 8.87
N LEU A 433 -13.52 2.65 8.26
CA LEU A 433 -12.91 1.70 7.33
C LEU A 433 -12.74 2.29 5.94
N SER A 434 -13.64 3.18 5.50
CA SER A 434 -13.61 3.77 4.17
C SER A 434 -12.55 4.86 3.98
N GLN A 435 -12.04 5.47 5.07
CA GLN A 435 -11.04 6.54 5.00
C GLN A 435 -9.62 6.05 4.68
N SER A 436 -9.35 4.77 4.82
CA SER A 436 -8.03 4.16 4.64
C SER A 436 -7.89 3.35 3.34
N ARG A 437 -8.90 3.30 2.48
CA ARG A 437 -8.91 2.46 1.27
C ARG A 437 -9.52 3.18 0.06
N PRO A 438 -9.17 2.76 -1.17
CA PRO A 438 -9.96 3.07 -2.34
C PRO A 438 -11.41 2.61 -2.15
N PRO A 439 -12.37 3.24 -2.83
CA PRO A 439 -13.77 2.80 -2.77
C PRO A 439 -13.86 1.32 -3.14
N VAL A 440 -14.35 0.49 -2.23
CA VAL A 440 -14.56 -0.92 -2.53
C VAL A 440 -15.79 -1.05 -3.43
N HIS A 441 -15.59 -1.59 -4.64
CA HIS A 441 -16.67 -1.76 -5.60
C HIS A 441 -17.79 -2.64 -5.06
N THR A 442 -19.03 -2.34 -5.46
CA THR A 442 -20.23 -3.08 -5.08
C THR A 442 -20.09 -4.59 -5.23
N ARG A 443 -19.48 -5.04 -6.34
CA ARG A 443 -19.29 -6.48 -6.61
C ARG A 443 -18.43 -7.15 -5.54
N HIS A 444 -17.37 -6.49 -5.07
CA HIS A 444 -16.48 -7.04 -4.05
C HIS A 444 -17.16 -7.04 -2.67
N ARG A 445 -17.89 -5.96 -2.35
CA ARG A 445 -18.70 -5.90 -1.12
C ARG A 445 -19.75 -7.01 -1.09
N SER A 446 -20.45 -7.22 -2.22
CA SER A 446 -21.45 -8.27 -2.34
C SER A 446 -20.86 -9.67 -2.20
N GLU A 447 -19.72 -9.93 -2.87
CA GLU A 447 -19.06 -11.23 -2.77
C GLU A 447 -18.51 -11.49 -1.36
N ALA A 448 -17.89 -10.49 -0.75
CA ALA A 448 -17.41 -10.60 0.64
C ALA A 448 -18.59 -10.88 1.62
N ALA A 449 -19.74 -10.22 1.43
CA ALA A 449 -20.94 -10.48 2.22
C ALA A 449 -21.43 -11.93 2.04
N ARG A 450 -21.44 -12.43 0.80
CA ARG A 450 -21.82 -13.84 0.52
C ARG A 450 -20.89 -14.83 1.19
N LEU A 451 -19.57 -14.59 1.11
CA LEU A 451 -18.58 -15.46 1.74
C LEU A 451 -18.68 -15.43 3.26
N LEU A 452 -19.02 -14.28 3.83
CA LEU A 452 -19.20 -14.13 5.28
C LEU A 452 -20.32 -15.04 5.83
N GLY A 453 -21.33 -15.37 5.02
CA GLY A 453 -22.41 -16.29 5.39
C GLY A 453 -21.98 -17.74 5.67
N TYR A 454 -20.74 -18.12 5.37
CA TYR A 454 -20.19 -19.42 5.73
C TYR A 454 -19.56 -19.47 7.13
N PHE A 455 -19.46 -18.31 7.80
CA PHE A 455 -18.83 -18.19 9.11
C PHE A 455 -19.87 -18.03 10.21
N GLY A 456 -19.88 -18.96 11.16
CA GLY A 456 -20.88 -19.03 12.23
C GLY A 456 -20.56 -18.16 13.46
N SER A 457 -19.71 -17.15 13.36
CA SER A 457 -19.38 -16.33 14.52
C SER A 457 -20.58 -15.53 15.03
N ARG A 458 -20.67 -15.33 16.36
CA ARG A 458 -21.75 -14.57 17.02
C ARG A 458 -21.95 -13.16 16.44
N GLU A 459 -20.89 -12.57 15.88
CA GLU A 459 -20.91 -11.22 15.31
C GLU A 459 -21.37 -11.18 13.86
N THR A 460 -21.47 -12.34 13.18
CA THR A 460 -21.78 -12.40 11.74
C THR A 460 -23.20 -11.93 11.45
N ILE A 461 -24.20 -12.44 12.18
CA ILE A 461 -25.61 -12.07 11.92
C ILE A 461 -25.90 -10.60 12.22
N PRO A 462 -25.50 -10.03 13.37
CA PRO A 462 -25.68 -8.60 13.63
C PRO A 462 -25.07 -7.71 12.56
N PHE A 463 -23.86 -8.04 12.10
CA PHE A 463 -23.18 -7.30 11.05
C PHE A 463 -23.89 -7.42 9.68
N LEU A 464 -24.27 -8.64 9.27
CA LEU A 464 -25.01 -8.85 8.02
C LEU A 464 -26.40 -8.18 8.05
N ALA A 465 -27.06 -8.17 9.19
CA ALA A 465 -28.32 -7.46 9.36
C ALA A 465 -28.16 -5.94 9.24
N GLU A 466 -27.08 -5.38 9.79
CA GLU A 466 -26.73 -3.98 9.62
C GLU A 466 -26.44 -3.64 8.15
N LEU A 467 -25.65 -4.48 7.47
CA LEU A 467 -25.32 -4.33 6.05
C LEU A 467 -26.59 -4.39 5.17
N TYR A 468 -27.47 -5.34 5.46
CA TYR A 468 -28.77 -5.49 4.79
C TYR A 468 -29.65 -4.25 4.92
N LEU A 469 -29.64 -3.60 6.07
CA LEU A 469 -30.45 -2.40 6.33
C LEU A 469 -29.83 -1.12 5.76
N LYS A 470 -28.51 -0.98 5.81
CA LYS A 470 -27.82 0.31 5.65
C LYS A 470 -26.97 0.46 4.37
N ASP A 471 -26.56 -0.63 3.70
CA ASP A 471 -25.76 -0.46 2.50
C ASP A 471 -26.53 0.31 1.43
N PRO A 472 -25.95 1.34 0.79
CA PRO A 472 -26.62 2.12 -0.24
C PRO A 472 -26.95 1.29 -1.50
N ASP A 473 -26.25 0.19 -1.73
CA ASP A 473 -26.37 -0.60 -2.96
C ASP A 473 -27.29 -1.83 -2.75
N PRO A 474 -28.38 -1.96 -3.55
CA PRO A 474 -29.29 -3.10 -3.47
C PRO A 474 -28.61 -4.47 -3.63
N ALA A 475 -27.56 -4.57 -4.45
CA ALA A 475 -26.86 -5.83 -4.67
C ALA A 475 -26.12 -6.31 -3.42
N VAL A 476 -25.57 -5.40 -2.63
CA VAL A 476 -24.94 -5.74 -1.34
C VAL A 476 -25.96 -6.15 -0.32
N ARG A 477 -27.10 -5.45 -0.25
CA ARG A 477 -28.22 -5.80 0.62
C ARG A 477 -28.79 -7.18 0.28
N THR A 478 -28.94 -7.49 -1.01
CA THR A 478 -29.34 -8.82 -1.50
C THR A 478 -28.34 -9.88 -1.03
N ALA A 479 -27.05 -9.65 -1.23
CA ALA A 479 -25.99 -10.55 -0.81
C ALA A 479 -25.97 -10.79 0.70
N ALA A 480 -26.23 -9.76 1.49
CA ALA A 480 -26.34 -9.87 2.95
C ALA A 480 -27.53 -10.75 3.38
N ALA A 481 -28.71 -10.61 2.74
CA ALA A 481 -29.85 -11.49 2.98
C ALA A 481 -29.54 -12.96 2.63
N GLU A 482 -28.93 -13.21 1.46
CA GLU A 482 -28.46 -14.55 1.05
C GLU A 482 -27.50 -15.16 2.07
N ALA A 483 -26.56 -14.34 2.56
CA ALA A 483 -25.58 -14.74 3.56
C ALA A 483 -26.24 -15.10 4.90
N ILE A 484 -27.18 -14.30 5.38
CA ILE A 484 -27.96 -14.58 6.59
C ILE A 484 -28.68 -15.95 6.45
N GLY A 485 -29.35 -16.17 5.32
CA GLY A 485 -30.03 -17.47 5.07
C GLY A 485 -29.06 -18.64 5.11
N ARG A 486 -27.82 -18.45 4.64
CA ARG A 486 -26.79 -19.50 4.64
C ARG A 486 -26.28 -19.85 6.03
N THR A 487 -26.27 -18.90 6.98
CA THR A 487 -25.88 -19.20 8.37
C THR A 487 -26.82 -20.22 9.03
N GLY A 488 -28.07 -20.30 8.58
CA GLY A 488 -29.07 -21.21 9.09
C GLY A 488 -29.54 -20.93 10.51
N THR A 489 -29.12 -19.88 11.17
CA THR A 489 -29.41 -19.56 12.57
C THR A 489 -29.71 -18.09 12.79
N ASP A 490 -30.62 -17.78 13.72
CA ASP A 490 -30.91 -16.41 14.18
C ASP A 490 -31.31 -16.43 15.66
N PRO A 491 -30.38 -16.83 16.58
CA PRO A 491 -30.71 -17.11 17.96
C PRO A 491 -31.28 -15.90 18.71
N ASP A 492 -30.88 -14.70 18.34
CA ASP A 492 -31.28 -13.45 18.96
C ASP A 492 -32.43 -12.75 18.20
N GLY A 493 -32.95 -13.34 17.11
CA GLY A 493 -34.01 -12.79 16.25
C GLY A 493 -33.60 -11.49 15.53
N ILE A 494 -32.31 -11.22 15.39
CA ILE A 494 -31.81 -9.96 14.80
C ILE A 494 -32.12 -9.95 13.30
N ALA A 495 -31.88 -11.05 12.60
CA ALA A 495 -32.15 -11.15 11.17
C ALA A 495 -33.64 -11.00 10.88
N MET A 496 -34.50 -11.68 11.63
CA MET A 496 -35.95 -11.59 11.44
C MET A 496 -36.49 -10.18 11.68
N ARG A 497 -35.96 -9.45 12.68
CA ARG A 497 -36.30 -8.01 12.87
C ARG A 497 -35.87 -7.17 11.70
N ALA A 498 -34.67 -7.37 11.16
CA ALA A 498 -34.18 -6.63 9.99
C ALA A 498 -35.03 -6.94 8.75
N PHE A 499 -35.41 -8.17 8.52
CA PHE A 499 -36.33 -8.58 7.44
C PHE A 499 -37.70 -7.92 7.59
N THR A 500 -38.27 -7.91 8.78
CA THR A 500 -39.54 -7.23 9.08
C THR A 500 -39.50 -5.78 8.70
N GLN A 501 -38.42 -5.08 9.06
CA GLN A 501 -38.24 -3.65 8.76
C GLN A 501 -38.28 -3.39 7.26
N ILE A 502 -37.62 -4.22 6.44
CA ILE A 502 -37.58 -4.04 4.98
C ILE A 502 -38.91 -4.45 4.32
N ILE A 503 -39.52 -5.55 4.74
CA ILE A 503 -40.79 -6.03 4.18
C ILE A 503 -41.92 -5.01 4.43
N THR A 504 -41.88 -4.32 5.57
CA THR A 504 -42.86 -3.30 5.94
C THR A 504 -42.56 -1.91 5.41
N ALA A 505 -41.33 -1.68 4.91
CA ALA A 505 -40.93 -0.40 4.31
C ALA A 505 -41.62 -0.16 2.96
N ALA A 506 -41.66 1.11 2.55
CA ALA A 506 -42.22 1.49 1.25
C ALA A 506 -41.35 1.06 0.05
N ASN A 507 -40.04 0.80 0.27
CA ASN A 507 -39.12 0.39 -0.78
C ASN A 507 -39.26 -1.10 -1.07
N ARG A 508 -39.67 -1.42 -2.30
CA ARG A 508 -40.01 -2.79 -2.74
C ARG A 508 -39.06 -3.27 -3.83
N ASP A 509 -37.76 -3.24 -3.56
CA ASP A 509 -36.80 -3.84 -4.46
C ASP A 509 -37.05 -5.34 -4.59
N GLU A 510 -37.34 -5.81 -5.80
CA GLU A 510 -37.74 -7.19 -6.09
C GLU A 510 -36.62 -8.17 -5.71
N GLN A 511 -35.37 -7.86 -6.00
CA GLN A 511 -34.23 -8.76 -5.74
C GLN A 511 -33.98 -8.92 -4.23
N ILE A 512 -34.06 -7.81 -3.49
CA ILE A 512 -33.95 -7.86 -2.03
C ILE A 512 -35.08 -8.71 -1.44
N LEU A 513 -36.30 -8.54 -1.90
CA LEU A 513 -37.44 -9.31 -1.38
C LEU A 513 -37.36 -10.81 -1.72
N ILE A 514 -36.85 -11.15 -2.91
CA ILE A 514 -36.60 -12.57 -3.28
C ILE A 514 -35.55 -13.18 -2.34
N ALA A 515 -34.44 -12.52 -2.15
CA ALA A 515 -33.37 -12.99 -1.26
C ALA A 515 -33.87 -13.08 0.20
N THR A 516 -34.66 -12.10 0.63
CA THR A 516 -35.27 -12.10 1.97
C THR A 516 -36.20 -13.28 2.16
N ALA A 517 -37.09 -13.56 1.20
CA ALA A 517 -37.98 -14.72 1.27
C ALA A 517 -37.19 -16.03 1.37
N SER A 518 -36.17 -16.20 0.54
CA SER A 518 -35.29 -17.37 0.57
C SER A 518 -34.54 -17.51 1.90
N ALA A 519 -34.06 -16.40 2.45
CA ALA A 519 -33.36 -16.37 3.74
C ALA A 519 -34.29 -16.75 4.91
N ILE A 520 -35.51 -16.22 4.94
CA ILE A 520 -36.54 -16.61 5.94
C ILE A 520 -36.81 -18.10 5.85
N GLY A 521 -37.03 -18.62 4.64
CA GLY A 521 -37.25 -20.05 4.43
C GLY A 521 -36.10 -20.91 4.94
N ALA A 522 -34.86 -20.51 4.67
CA ALA A 522 -33.68 -21.22 5.16
C ALA A 522 -33.59 -21.21 6.69
N LEU A 523 -33.74 -20.04 7.33
CA LEU A 523 -33.69 -19.92 8.79
C LEU A 523 -34.78 -20.76 9.47
N CYS A 524 -36.01 -20.78 8.92
CA CYS A 524 -37.11 -21.53 9.48
C CYS A 524 -36.92 -23.05 9.39
N ARG A 525 -36.32 -23.56 8.32
CA ARG A 525 -36.02 -24.99 8.17
C ARG A 525 -35.03 -25.52 9.21
N PHE A 526 -34.12 -24.68 9.65
CA PHE A 526 -33.07 -25.11 10.60
C PHE A 526 -33.41 -24.83 12.07
N SER A 527 -34.31 -23.90 12.37
CA SER A 527 -34.50 -23.39 13.73
C SER A 527 -35.80 -23.85 14.42
N GLY A 528 -36.78 -24.40 13.69
CA GLY A 528 -38.05 -24.84 14.27
C GLY A 528 -38.93 -23.73 14.89
N PRO A 529 -40.06 -24.11 15.58
CA PRO A 529 -40.88 -23.13 16.28
C PRO A 529 -40.13 -22.48 17.45
N PRO A 530 -40.35 -21.16 17.77
CA PRO A 530 -41.36 -20.25 17.21
C PRO A 530 -40.86 -19.46 15.97
N LEU A 531 -39.63 -19.64 15.52
CA LEU A 531 -39.09 -18.88 14.39
C LEU A 531 -39.82 -19.17 13.08
N SER A 532 -40.25 -20.45 12.89
CA SER A 532 -41.00 -20.85 11.71
C SER A 532 -42.38 -20.19 11.63
N GLU A 533 -43.07 -19.97 12.76
CA GLU A 533 -44.34 -19.26 12.78
C GLU A 533 -44.19 -17.79 12.37
N SER A 534 -43.21 -17.09 12.95
CA SER A 534 -42.90 -15.72 12.59
C SER A 534 -42.45 -15.61 11.12
N GLY A 535 -41.69 -16.58 10.63
CA GLY A 535 -41.27 -16.66 9.23
C GLY A 535 -42.43 -16.84 8.27
N ILE A 536 -43.37 -17.72 8.56
CA ILE A 536 -44.60 -17.93 7.75
C ILE A 536 -45.42 -16.66 7.68
N GLN A 537 -45.55 -15.90 8.81
CA GLN A 537 -46.25 -14.63 8.83
C GLN A 537 -45.56 -13.58 7.91
N LEU A 538 -44.26 -13.46 7.97
CA LEU A 538 -43.50 -12.51 7.12
C LEU A 538 -43.57 -12.91 5.64
N LEU A 539 -43.44 -14.19 5.31
CA LEU A 539 -43.61 -14.69 3.95
C LEU A 539 -45.03 -14.43 3.43
N GLY A 540 -46.07 -14.60 4.29
CA GLY A 540 -47.46 -14.24 3.96
C GLY A 540 -47.65 -12.75 3.63
N ILE A 541 -46.84 -11.86 4.19
CA ILE A 541 -46.84 -10.44 3.79
C ILE A 541 -46.22 -10.28 2.39
N ILE A 542 -45.11 -10.97 2.09
CA ILE A 542 -44.48 -10.94 0.77
C ILE A 542 -45.39 -11.56 -0.31
N GLU A 543 -46.26 -12.50 0.04
CA GLU A 543 -47.18 -13.14 -0.88
C GLU A 543 -48.33 -12.25 -1.36
N ARG A 544 -48.61 -11.12 -0.70
CA ARG A 544 -49.72 -10.22 -1.04
C ARG A 544 -49.60 -9.59 -2.42
N ASP A 545 -50.74 -9.27 -3.04
CA ASP A 545 -50.82 -8.80 -4.45
C ASP A 545 -50.07 -7.51 -4.76
N PHE A 546 -49.84 -6.68 -3.77
CA PHE A 546 -49.08 -5.43 -3.94
C PHE A 546 -47.56 -5.63 -3.96
N MET A 547 -47.08 -6.83 -3.73
CA MET A 547 -45.65 -7.18 -3.80
C MET A 547 -45.22 -7.63 -5.21
N PRO A 548 -43.93 -7.50 -5.59
CA PRO A 548 -43.44 -7.93 -6.91
C PRO A 548 -43.73 -9.42 -7.19
N ALA A 549 -44.07 -9.72 -8.43
CA ALA A 549 -44.57 -11.05 -8.81
C ALA A 549 -43.57 -12.19 -8.51
N ARG A 550 -42.29 -11.97 -8.77
CA ARG A 550 -41.24 -12.99 -8.50
C ARG A 550 -40.99 -13.17 -7.02
N ALA A 551 -41.06 -12.08 -6.22
CA ALA A 551 -40.95 -12.18 -4.76
C ALA A 551 -42.13 -12.97 -4.17
N ARG A 552 -43.38 -12.73 -4.64
CA ARG A 552 -44.56 -13.52 -4.27
C ARG A 552 -44.38 -15.00 -4.59
N ALA A 553 -43.91 -15.30 -5.79
CA ALA A 553 -43.65 -16.69 -6.21
C ALA A 553 -42.59 -17.37 -5.33
N GLN A 554 -41.55 -16.64 -4.92
CA GLN A 554 -40.54 -17.17 -4.00
C GLN A 554 -41.14 -17.44 -2.60
N ALA A 555 -41.89 -16.48 -2.06
CA ALA A 555 -42.54 -16.65 -0.76
C ALA A 555 -43.48 -17.88 -0.74
N LYS A 556 -44.29 -18.08 -1.79
CA LYS A 556 -45.12 -19.30 -1.95
C LYS A 556 -44.30 -20.58 -1.91
N ARG A 557 -43.19 -20.64 -2.62
CA ARG A 557 -42.30 -21.81 -2.61
C ARG A 557 -41.74 -22.11 -1.23
N GLU A 558 -41.30 -21.07 -0.52
CA GLU A 558 -40.75 -21.23 0.83
C GLU A 558 -41.81 -21.69 1.83
N ILE A 559 -43.02 -21.14 1.80
CA ILE A 559 -44.14 -21.58 2.64
C ILE A 559 -44.48 -23.06 2.35
N ALA A 560 -44.53 -23.43 1.07
CA ALA A 560 -44.81 -24.81 0.68
C ALA A 560 -43.74 -25.81 1.16
N SER A 561 -42.48 -25.37 1.22
CA SER A 561 -41.36 -26.20 1.70
C SER A 561 -41.30 -26.36 3.23
N MET A 562 -42.07 -25.55 3.98
CA MET A 562 -42.14 -25.59 5.44
C MET A 562 -43.35 -26.37 5.97
N ARG A 563 -44.33 -26.67 5.10
CA ARG A 563 -45.48 -27.53 5.35
C ARG A 563 -45.16 -28.99 5.05
#